data_0f62a902dfb8d282087fb67fd04adafb
#
_entry.id   0f62a902dfb8d282087fb67fd04adafb
#
_cell.length_a   1.000
_cell.length_b   1.000
_cell.length_c   1.000
_cell.angle_alpha   90.00
_cell.angle_beta   90.00
_cell.angle_gamma   90.00
#
_symmetry.space_group_name_H-M   'P 1'
#
loop_
_entity.id
_entity.type
_entity.pdbx_description
1 polymer ?
#
loop_
_entity_poly.entity_id
_entity_poly.type
_entity_poly.pdbx_seq_one_letter_code
_entity_poly.pdbx_strand_id
1 'polypeptide(L)'
;MPCYCLPGGLQNRAYCIVTSNKQHMVISDSRFVPPQQEGGKADIVETITAANTLQAKRLFVTARNRLFDIARWGNISEGISASFQLADKNGHIKNGLPQVGDHIRINVPGPGSSAGAGYDWVRIEIVQEANEPDKEFAVIKVRPSAAPEKQKGTAHFFDSAATSSFIVNREGRHISAEIHGRNEKPNMETEKVTDQIRNFVVGAAATEGFAKIQWQKLAKGILKVQTTRS
;
A
#
# COMPACT_ATOMS: atom_id res chain seq x y z
N MET A 1 -10.68 -1.69 -27.25
CA MET A 1 -10.16 -2.93 -26.63
C MET A 1 -11.36 -3.65 -26.02
N PRO A 2 -11.59 -4.93 -26.31
CA PRO A 2 -12.77 -5.61 -25.81
C PRO A 2 -12.63 -5.94 -24.32
N CYS A 3 -13.62 -5.53 -23.52
CA CYS A 3 -13.80 -5.99 -22.14
C CYS A 3 -14.59 -7.30 -22.18
N TYR A 4 -14.05 -8.36 -21.61
CA TYR A 4 -14.79 -9.60 -21.39
C TYR A 4 -15.28 -9.63 -19.94
N CYS A 5 -16.63 -9.70 -19.77
CA CYS A 5 -17.25 -9.95 -18.48
C CYS A 5 -17.56 -11.44 -18.37
N LEU A 6 -17.07 -12.11 -17.34
CA LEU A 6 -17.46 -13.48 -17.01
C LEU A 6 -18.59 -13.45 -15.97
N PRO A 7 -19.66 -14.24 -16.14
CA PRO A 7 -20.74 -14.33 -15.15
C PRO A 7 -20.28 -15.16 -13.95
N GLY A 8 -20.11 -14.51 -12.81
CA GLY A 8 -19.84 -15.19 -11.54
C GLY A 8 -21.14 -15.55 -10.84
N GLY A 9 -21.26 -16.81 -10.38
CA GLY A 9 -22.38 -17.29 -9.59
C GLY A 9 -22.48 -16.61 -8.23
N LEU A 10 -23.72 -16.25 -7.85
CA LEU A 10 -24.18 -15.84 -6.51
C LEU A 10 -23.39 -14.71 -5.82
N GLN A 11 -23.58 -13.56 -6.29
CA GLN A 11 -23.63 -12.18 -5.81
C GLN A 11 -23.09 -11.25 -6.90
N ASN A 12 -24.02 -10.51 -7.53
CA ASN A 12 -23.81 -9.55 -8.62
C ASN A 12 -22.64 -8.59 -8.41
N ARG A 13 -21.43 -8.94 -8.85
CA ARG A 13 -20.29 -8.02 -8.97
C ARG A 13 -19.44 -8.40 -10.18
N ALA A 14 -19.45 -7.54 -11.18
CA ALA A 14 -18.63 -7.68 -12.37
C ALA A 14 -17.15 -7.40 -12.03
N TYR A 15 -16.27 -8.34 -12.35
CA TYR A 15 -14.83 -8.13 -12.35
C TYR A 15 -14.41 -7.70 -13.75
N CYS A 16 -13.82 -6.53 -13.89
CA CYS A 16 -13.25 -6.10 -15.15
C CYS A 16 -11.75 -6.46 -15.16
N ILE A 17 -11.34 -7.36 -16.07
CA ILE A 17 -9.94 -7.73 -16.28
C ILE A 17 -9.42 -6.83 -17.40
N VAL A 18 -8.47 -5.95 -17.08
CA VAL A 18 -7.73 -5.16 -18.06
C VAL A 18 -6.41 -5.85 -18.35
N THR A 19 -6.28 -6.47 -19.51
CA THR A 19 -5.00 -7.00 -19.99
C THR A 19 -4.20 -5.87 -20.62
N SER A 20 -3.13 -5.42 -19.98
CA SER A 20 -2.10 -4.63 -20.64
C SER A 20 -1.13 -5.57 -21.37
N ASN A 21 -0.50 -5.11 -22.46
CA ASN A 21 0.36 -5.89 -23.37
C ASN A 21 1.68 -6.44 -22.74
N LYS A 22 1.80 -6.41 -21.44
CA LYS A 22 2.71 -7.23 -20.64
C LYS A 22 1.80 -8.06 -19.75
N GLN A 23 1.82 -9.38 -19.91
CA GLN A 23 0.97 -10.40 -19.27
C GLN A 23 0.97 -10.33 -17.72
N HIS A 24 0.46 -9.24 -17.14
CA HIS A 24 0.29 -9.06 -15.72
C HIS A 24 -1.15 -8.67 -15.44
N MET A 25 -1.87 -9.55 -14.74
CA MET A 25 -3.20 -9.23 -14.28
C MET A 25 -3.09 -8.31 -13.05
N VAL A 26 -3.37 -7.04 -13.26
CA VAL A 26 -3.56 -6.08 -12.15
C VAL A 26 -4.96 -6.28 -11.61
N ILE A 27 -5.13 -6.41 -10.30
CA ILE A 27 -6.46 -6.42 -9.68
C ILE A 27 -7.06 -5.02 -9.89
N SER A 28 -7.99 -4.90 -10.82
CA SER A 28 -8.70 -3.65 -11.13
C SER A 28 -9.99 -3.47 -10.34
N ASP A 29 -10.11 -4.09 -9.16
CA ASP A 29 -11.27 -3.88 -8.31
C ASP A 29 -11.23 -2.46 -7.71
N SER A 30 -12.21 -1.63 -8.09
CA SER A 30 -12.29 -0.23 -7.64
C SER A 30 -12.46 -0.08 -6.12
N ARG A 31 -12.82 -1.15 -5.41
CA ARG A 31 -12.83 -1.16 -3.94
C ARG A 31 -11.41 -1.09 -3.39
N PHE A 32 -10.47 -1.76 -4.06
CA PHE A 32 -9.05 -1.79 -3.65
C PHE A 32 -8.31 -0.60 -4.22
N VAL A 33 -8.42 -0.37 -5.52
CA VAL A 33 -7.77 0.76 -6.21
C VAL A 33 -8.87 1.69 -6.74
N PRO A 34 -9.26 2.73 -5.99
CA PRO A 34 -10.31 3.65 -6.44
C PRO A 34 -9.88 4.42 -7.70
N PRO A 35 -10.83 4.97 -8.45
CA PRO A 35 -10.51 5.81 -9.61
C PRO A 35 -9.73 7.05 -9.16
N GLN A 36 -8.79 7.47 -9.99
CA GLN A 36 -8.09 8.74 -9.85
C GLN A 36 -9.07 9.87 -10.20
N GLN A 37 -9.22 10.84 -9.30
CA GLN A 37 -10.04 12.03 -9.52
C GLN A 37 -9.15 13.27 -9.66
N GLU A 38 -8.28 13.52 -8.67
CA GLU A 38 -7.43 14.70 -8.63
C GLU A 38 -6.17 14.45 -7.78
N GLY A 39 -5.17 15.34 -7.89
CA GLY A 39 -3.89 15.17 -7.17
C GLY A 39 -2.96 14.15 -7.83
N GLY A 40 -1.95 13.71 -7.09
CA GLY A 40 -0.95 12.74 -7.54
C GLY A 40 -1.52 11.32 -7.66
N LYS A 41 -0.83 10.52 -8.47
CA LYS A 41 -1.10 9.11 -8.73
C LYS A 41 0.19 8.32 -8.72
N ALA A 42 0.22 7.21 -8.00
CA ALA A 42 1.33 6.25 -8.03
C ALA A 42 0.82 4.86 -8.43
N ASP A 43 1.50 4.22 -9.36
CA ASP A 43 1.28 2.82 -9.72
C ASP A 43 2.65 2.12 -9.79
N ILE A 44 2.92 1.28 -8.82
CA ILE A 44 4.14 0.49 -8.72
C ILE A 44 3.74 -0.97 -8.76
N VAL A 45 4.35 -1.72 -9.67
CA VAL A 45 4.11 -3.15 -9.83
C VAL A 45 5.45 -3.83 -10.02
N GLU A 46 5.79 -4.72 -9.11
CA GLU A 46 6.92 -5.64 -9.21
C GLU A 46 6.39 -7.05 -9.38
N THR A 47 7.06 -7.86 -10.20
CA THR A 47 6.59 -9.22 -10.54
C THR A 47 7.72 -10.21 -10.56
N ILE A 48 7.41 -11.44 -10.17
CA ILE A 48 8.28 -12.60 -10.33
C ILE A 48 7.50 -13.77 -10.93
N THR A 49 8.20 -14.63 -11.64
CA THR A 49 7.64 -15.87 -12.19
C THR A 49 8.33 -17.05 -11.54
N ALA A 50 7.55 -17.90 -10.87
CA ALA A 50 8.05 -19.12 -10.25
C ALA A 50 8.29 -20.23 -11.28
N ALA A 51 9.16 -21.18 -10.96
CA ALA A 51 9.44 -22.32 -11.83
C ALA A 51 8.22 -23.25 -12.01
N ASN A 52 7.38 -23.35 -10.96
CA ASN A 52 6.15 -24.15 -10.97
C ASN A 52 5.11 -23.57 -10.02
N THR A 53 3.87 -24.07 -10.09
CA THR A 53 2.73 -23.60 -9.28
C THR A 53 2.95 -23.81 -7.78
N LEU A 54 3.59 -24.90 -7.37
CA LEU A 54 3.86 -25.15 -5.95
C LEU A 54 4.82 -24.10 -5.37
N GLN A 55 5.88 -23.77 -6.11
CA GLN A 55 6.79 -22.70 -5.74
C GLN A 55 6.08 -21.34 -5.73
N ALA A 56 5.19 -21.07 -6.69
CA ALA A 56 4.41 -19.84 -6.74
C ALA A 56 3.53 -19.67 -5.50
N LYS A 57 2.85 -20.73 -5.06
CA LYS A 57 2.05 -20.71 -3.81
C LYS A 57 2.90 -20.42 -2.58
N ARG A 58 4.09 -21.02 -2.46
CA ARG A 58 5.03 -20.76 -1.35
C ARG A 58 5.52 -19.31 -1.36
N LEU A 59 5.84 -18.78 -2.53
CA LEU A 59 6.26 -17.38 -2.69
C LEU A 59 5.12 -16.42 -2.36
N PHE A 60 3.89 -16.72 -2.79
CA PHE A 60 2.71 -15.93 -2.43
C PHE A 60 2.51 -15.87 -0.91
N VAL A 61 2.54 -17.01 -0.22
CA VAL A 61 2.41 -17.06 1.25
C VAL A 61 3.50 -16.22 1.92
N THR A 62 4.74 -16.30 1.43
CA THR A 62 5.85 -15.49 1.96
C THR A 62 5.61 -14.00 1.73
N ALA A 63 5.21 -13.61 0.53
CA ALA A 63 4.94 -12.22 0.16
C ALA A 63 3.73 -11.66 0.94
N ARG A 64 2.66 -12.44 1.08
CA ARG A 64 1.48 -12.11 1.88
C ARG A 64 1.85 -11.90 3.36
N ASN A 65 2.67 -12.76 3.94
CA ASN A 65 3.11 -12.61 5.33
C ASN A 65 3.94 -11.34 5.52
N ARG A 66 4.80 -10.98 4.56
CA ARG A 66 5.55 -9.72 4.57
C ARG A 66 4.66 -8.51 4.40
N LEU A 67 3.62 -8.59 3.57
CA LEU A 67 2.62 -7.53 3.42
C LEU A 67 1.94 -7.25 4.76
N PHE A 68 1.55 -8.29 5.50
CA PHE A 68 0.83 -8.13 6.77
C PHE A 68 1.74 -7.85 7.98
N ASP A 69 3.04 -8.06 7.86
CA ASP A 69 4.03 -7.69 8.88
C ASP A 69 4.48 -6.23 8.71
N ILE A 70 3.57 -5.30 8.98
CA ILE A 70 3.75 -3.86 8.77
C ILE A 70 5.00 -3.35 9.50
N ALA A 71 5.27 -3.85 10.70
CA ALA A 71 6.42 -3.42 11.50
C ALA A 71 7.77 -3.70 10.81
N ARG A 72 7.81 -4.65 9.87
CA ARG A 72 9.01 -5.01 9.11
C ARG A 72 9.12 -4.34 7.75
N TRP A 73 8.16 -3.52 7.32
CA TRP A 73 8.24 -2.86 6.02
C TRP A 73 9.52 -2.05 5.82
N GLY A 74 9.95 -1.32 6.84
CA GLY A 74 11.23 -0.61 6.79
C GLY A 74 12.44 -1.55 6.58
N ASN A 75 12.43 -2.71 7.23
CA ASN A 75 13.55 -3.65 7.19
C ASN A 75 13.65 -4.41 5.85
N ILE A 76 12.50 -4.80 5.27
CA ILE A 76 12.49 -5.53 3.99
C ILE A 76 12.73 -4.63 2.79
N SER A 77 12.60 -3.34 2.96
CA SER A 77 12.68 -2.33 1.90
C SER A 77 14.04 -1.67 1.80
N GLU A 78 15.11 -2.37 1.95
CA GLU A 78 16.52 -1.96 1.93
C GLU A 78 16.76 -0.47 1.59
N GLY A 79 17.11 0.34 2.63
CA GLY A 79 17.40 1.77 2.47
C GLY A 79 16.15 2.69 2.41
N ILE A 80 15.00 2.24 2.89
CA ILE A 80 13.91 3.13 3.32
C ILE A 80 14.31 3.75 4.66
N SER A 81 14.13 5.05 4.75
CA SER A 81 14.36 5.79 6.00
C SER A 81 13.11 5.89 6.88
N ALA A 82 11.92 5.54 6.35
CA ALA A 82 10.69 5.50 7.12
C ALA A 82 10.56 4.23 7.95
N SER A 83 10.01 4.33 9.16
CA SER A 83 9.60 3.19 9.97
C SER A 83 8.09 3.16 10.15
N PHE A 84 7.55 1.94 10.27
CA PHE A 84 6.11 1.69 10.31
C PHE A 84 5.77 0.89 11.56
N GLN A 85 4.68 1.23 12.22
CA GLN A 85 4.20 0.50 13.38
C GLN A 85 2.69 0.32 13.27
N LEU A 86 2.22 -0.91 13.50
CA LEU A 86 0.80 -1.20 13.59
C LEU A 86 0.28 -0.72 14.94
N ALA A 87 -0.82 0.00 14.94
CA ALA A 87 -1.52 0.46 16.14
C ALA A 87 -3.00 0.06 16.09
N ASP A 88 -3.59 -0.17 17.24
CA ASP A 88 -5.03 -0.42 17.34
C ASP A 88 -5.85 0.85 17.05
N LYS A 89 -7.17 0.72 17.08
CA LYS A 89 -8.11 1.85 16.87
C LYS A 89 -7.95 3.00 17.86
N ASN A 90 -7.30 2.77 19.00
CA ASN A 90 -7.03 3.77 20.04
C ASN A 90 -5.62 4.37 19.93
N GLY A 91 -4.78 3.89 19.00
CA GLY A 91 -3.41 4.36 18.79
C GLY A 91 -2.34 3.59 19.58
N HIS A 92 -2.71 2.58 20.36
CA HIS A 92 -1.73 1.74 21.06
C HIS A 92 -1.02 0.83 20.08
N ILE A 93 0.31 0.84 20.13
CA ILE A 93 1.13 -0.04 19.28
C ILE A 93 0.81 -1.49 19.61
N LYS A 94 0.56 -2.28 18.58
CA LYS A 94 0.23 -3.70 18.69
C LYS A 94 1.09 -4.55 17.76
N ASN A 95 1.25 -5.81 18.12
CA ASN A 95 1.79 -6.85 17.25
C ASN A 95 0.65 -7.68 16.66
N GLY A 96 0.94 -8.39 15.57
CA GLY A 96 -0.01 -9.29 14.93
C GLY A 96 -0.52 -8.80 13.59
N LEU A 97 -1.61 -9.41 13.12
CA LEU A 97 -2.18 -9.11 11.82
C LEU A 97 -2.96 -7.78 11.85
N PRO A 98 -2.88 -6.99 10.77
CA PRO A 98 -3.67 -5.78 10.61
C PRO A 98 -5.16 -6.13 10.51
N GLN A 99 -6.01 -5.24 11.04
CA GLN A 99 -7.47 -5.34 10.98
C GLN A 99 -8.06 -4.03 10.48
N VAL A 100 -9.26 -4.09 9.90
CA VAL A 100 -10.00 -2.89 9.53
C VAL A 100 -10.27 -2.03 10.78
N GLY A 101 -9.95 -0.75 10.68
CA GLY A 101 -10.03 0.20 11.80
C GLY A 101 -8.73 0.38 12.58
N ASP A 102 -7.74 -0.50 12.43
CA ASP A 102 -6.39 -0.27 12.94
C ASP A 102 -5.73 0.92 12.21
N HIS A 103 -4.64 1.40 12.78
CA HIS A 103 -3.84 2.48 12.21
C HIS A 103 -2.41 2.01 11.92
N ILE A 104 -1.76 2.69 10.98
CA ILE A 104 -0.32 2.59 10.81
C ILE A 104 0.27 3.93 11.22
N ARG A 105 1.15 3.91 12.23
CA ARG A 105 1.97 5.04 12.62
C ARG A 105 3.25 5.02 11.79
N ILE A 106 3.51 6.12 11.11
CA ILE A 106 4.63 6.26 10.17
C ILE A 106 5.58 7.32 10.70
N ASN A 107 6.84 6.95 10.88
CA ASN A 107 7.91 7.89 11.17
C ASN A 107 8.70 8.14 9.89
N VAL A 108 8.54 9.32 9.33
CA VAL A 108 9.30 9.78 8.15
C VAL A 108 10.46 10.64 8.62
N PRO A 109 11.69 10.48 8.09
CA PRO A 109 12.79 11.38 8.40
C PRO A 109 12.45 12.82 8.00
N GLY A 110 12.64 13.74 8.94
CA GLY A 110 12.34 15.16 8.76
C GLY A 110 11.32 15.67 9.77
N PRO A 111 10.83 16.91 9.62
CA PRO A 111 9.79 17.43 10.49
C PRO A 111 8.48 16.67 10.23
N GLY A 112 8.11 15.77 11.15
CA GLY A 112 6.85 15.05 11.08
C GLY A 112 5.64 15.94 11.34
N SER A 113 4.44 15.41 11.11
CA SER A 113 3.17 16.11 11.32
C SER A 113 3.00 16.59 12.76
N SER A 114 2.86 17.91 12.98
CA SER A 114 2.57 18.47 14.30
C SER A 114 1.23 17.96 14.85
N ALA A 115 0.26 17.70 13.98
CA ALA A 115 -1.03 17.11 14.35
C ALA A 115 -0.87 15.67 14.85
N GLY A 116 0.13 14.94 14.36
CA GLY A 116 0.44 13.55 14.72
C GLY A 116 1.55 13.41 15.77
N ALA A 117 1.92 14.48 16.50
CA ALA A 117 3.02 14.48 17.45
C ALA A 117 4.35 14.00 16.82
N GLY A 118 4.62 14.43 15.60
CA GLY A 118 5.82 14.05 14.83
C GLY A 118 5.66 12.81 13.95
N TYR A 119 4.49 12.18 13.95
CA TYR A 119 4.20 11.01 13.13
C TYR A 119 3.10 11.29 12.11
N ASP A 120 3.16 10.59 11.00
CA ASP A 120 2.06 10.48 10.07
C ASP A 120 1.18 9.27 10.42
N TRP A 121 -0.12 9.42 10.24
CA TRP A 121 -1.09 8.40 10.58
C TRP A 121 -1.98 8.07 9.41
N VAL A 122 -2.14 6.80 9.14
CA VAL A 122 -3.13 6.29 8.20
C VAL A 122 -4.00 5.24 8.88
N ARG A 123 -5.30 5.24 8.54
CA ARG A 123 -6.25 4.25 9.01
C ARG A 123 -6.40 3.14 7.97
N ILE A 124 -6.47 1.91 8.43
CA ILE A 124 -6.73 0.73 7.60
C ILE A 124 -8.22 0.66 7.30
N GLU A 125 -8.58 0.76 6.02
CA GLU A 125 -9.96 0.69 5.53
C GLU A 125 -10.34 -0.70 5.05
N ILE A 126 -9.38 -1.44 4.47
CA ILE A 126 -9.60 -2.78 3.92
C ILE A 126 -8.42 -3.66 4.33
N VAL A 127 -8.74 -4.85 4.80
CA VAL A 127 -7.87 -6.02 4.87
C VAL A 127 -8.66 -7.17 4.29
N GLN A 128 -8.23 -7.70 3.18
CA GLN A 128 -8.93 -8.79 2.51
C GLN A 128 -7.96 -9.77 1.87
N GLU A 129 -8.37 -11.02 1.85
CA GLU A 129 -7.67 -12.12 1.18
C GLU A 129 -8.65 -12.97 0.41
N ALA A 130 -8.20 -13.58 -0.69
CA ALA A 130 -8.88 -14.67 -1.34
C ALA A 130 -7.86 -15.75 -1.75
N ASN A 131 -8.31 -16.99 -1.68
CA ASN A 131 -7.51 -18.16 -2.00
C ASN A 131 -8.35 -19.08 -2.89
N GLU A 132 -8.12 -18.98 -4.20
CA GLU A 132 -8.68 -19.86 -5.21
C GLU A 132 -7.56 -20.73 -5.79
N PRO A 133 -7.85 -21.87 -6.43
CA PRO A 133 -6.84 -22.81 -6.90
C PRO A 133 -5.72 -22.17 -7.73
N ASP A 134 -6.08 -21.25 -8.65
CA ASP A 134 -5.14 -20.60 -9.56
C ASP A 134 -4.94 -19.11 -9.31
N LYS A 135 -5.71 -18.52 -8.38
CA LYS A 135 -5.68 -17.10 -8.07
C LYS A 135 -5.72 -16.88 -6.57
N GLU A 136 -4.76 -16.14 -6.07
CA GLU A 136 -4.71 -15.74 -4.66
C GLU A 136 -4.39 -14.26 -4.59
N PHE A 137 -4.99 -13.55 -3.65
CA PHE A 137 -4.59 -12.19 -3.36
C PHE A 137 -4.66 -11.86 -1.87
N ALA A 138 -3.89 -10.88 -1.48
CA ALA A 138 -3.97 -10.23 -0.18
C ALA A 138 -3.87 -8.72 -0.38
N VAL A 139 -4.69 -7.94 0.30
CA VAL A 139 -4.74 -6.48 0.17
C VAL A 139 -4.86 -5.79 1.51
N ILE A 140 -4.13 -4.68 1.66
CA ILE A 140 -4.33 -3.66 2.68
C ILE A 140 -4.58 -2.35 1.95
N LYS A 141 -5.69 -1.67 2.27
CA LYS A 141 -5.94 -0.30 1.80
C LYS A 141 -5.98 0.63 3.00
N VAL A 142 -5.30 1.74 2.87
CA VAL A 142 -5.21 2.75 3.92
C VAL A 142 -5.58 4.13 3.41
N ARG A 143 -5.92 5.02 4.36
CA ARG A 143 -6.24 6.43 4.12
C ARG A 143 -5.59 7.30 5.19
N PRO A 144 -5.08 8.51 4.86
CA PRO A 144 -4.67 9.50 5.83
C PRO A 144 -5.74 9.76 6.89
N SER A 145 -5.36 9.84 8.14
CA SER A 145 -6.28 10.00 9.26
C SER A 145 -5.74 10.95 10.33
N ALA A 146 -6.59 11.35 11.26
CA ALA A 146 -6.15 11.96 12.50
C ALA A 146 -5.32 10.95 13.32
N ALA A 147 -4.45 11.46 14.21
CA ALA A 147 -3.90 10.63 15.27
C ALA A 147 -5.05 10.15 16.17
N PRO A 148 -5.14 8.85 16.50
CA PRO A 148 -6.28 8.30 17.24
C PRO A 148 -6.60 9.03 18.54
N GLU A 149 -5.58 9.52 19.25
CA GLU A 149 -5.73 10.26 20.49
C GLU A 149 -6.35 11.66 20.33
N LYS A 150 -6.14 12.30 19.16
CA LYS A 150 -6.56 13.69 18.91
C LYS A 150 -7.91 13.81 18.20
N GLN A 151 -8.36 12.80 17.51
CA GLN A 151 -9.64 12.67 16.79
C GLN A 151 -10.02 13.84 15.85
N LYS A 152 -9.15 14.81 15.61
CA LYS A 152 -9.40 15.97 14.76
C LYS A 152 -8.21 16.29 13.86
N GLY A 153 -8.51 16.64 12.61
CA GLY A 153 -7.52 17.00 11.59
C GLY A 153 -6.76 15.80 11.03
N THR A 154 -6.27 15.92 9.82
CA THR A 154 -5.48 14.85 9.18
C THR A 154 -4.02 14.97 9.61
N ALA A 155 -3.51 13.99 10.33
CA ALA A 155 -2.12 13.91 10.75
C ALA A 155 -1.28 13.15 9.70
N HIS A 156 -1.20 13.71 8.51
CA HIS A 156 -0.49 13.14 7.36
C HIS A 156 -0.15 14.24 6.36
N PHE A 157 0.90 14.06 5.56
CA PHE A 157 1.29 15.02 4.53
C PHE A 157 0.32 15.07 3.32
N PHE A 158 -0.44 14.01 3.06
CA PHE A 158 -1.59 14.04 2.15
C PHE A 158 -2.88 14.31 2.90
N ASP A 159 -3.86 14.88 2.19
CA ASP A 159 -5.21 15.08 2.71
C ASP A 159 -6.00 13.76 2.85
N SER A 160 -7.18 13.85 3.44
CA SER A 160 -8.04 12.70 3.70
C SER A 160 -8.68 12.07 2.46
N ALA A 161 -8.56 12.68 1.28
CA ALA A 161 -9.04 12.09 0.02
C ALA A 161 -8.07 11.06 -0.56
N ALA A 162 -6.78 11.15 -0.18
CA ALA A 162 -5.77 10.22 -0.64
C ALA A 162 -6.02 8.79 -0.15
N THR A 163 -5.57 7.81 -0.92
CA THR A 163 -5.56 6.40 -0.52
C THR A 163 -4.30 5.72 -1.01
N SER A 164 -3.82 4.74 -0.24
CA SER A 164 -2.76 3.84 -0.69
C SER A 164 -3.21 2.39 -0.53
N SER A 165 -3.05 1.61 -1.59
CA SER A 165 -3.40 0.20 -1.63
C SER A 165 -2.16 -0.64 -1.86
N PHE A 166 -1.94 -1.60 -0.98
CA PHE A 166 -0.83 -2.55 -1.02
C PHE A 166 -1.42 -3.92 -1.31
N ILE A 167 -0.98 -4.54 -2.41
CA ILE A 167 -1.59 -5.77 -2.91
C ILE A 167 -0.48 -6.78 -3.21
N VAL A 168 -0.69 -8.02 -2.81
CA VAL A 168 0.07 -9.18 -3.29
C VAL A 168 -0.90 -10.07 -4.04
N ASN A 169 -0.57 -10.42 -5.27
CA ASN A 169 -1.41 -11.22 -6.13
C ASN A 169 -0.62 -12.40 -6.71
N ARG A 170 -1.27 -13.54 -6.88
CA ARG A 170 -0.76 -14.69 -7.62
C ARG A 170 -1.77 -15.15 -8.65
N GLU A 171 -1.33 -15.33 -9.86
CA GLU A 171 -2.08 -16.01 -10.93
C GLU A 171 -1.19 -17.06 -11.59
N GLY A 172 -1.58 -18.32 -11.47
CA GLY A 172 -0.78 -19.44 -11.95
C GLY A 172 0.62 -19.44 -11.32
N ARG A 173 1.66 -19.15 -12.12
CA ARG A 173 3.06 -19.06 -11.68
C ARG A 173 3.55 -17.62 -11.46
N HIS A 174 2.73 -16.62 -11.75
CA HIS A 174 3.09 -15.21 -11.64
C HIS A 174 2.67 -14.67 -10.27
N ILE A 175 3.56 -13.95 -9.62
CA ILE A 175 3.31 -13.27 -8.35
C ILE A 175 3.66 -11.79 -8.56
N SER A 176 2.76 -10.90 -8.14
CA SER A 176 3.02 -9.46 -8.10
C SER A 176 2.93 -8.90 -6.69
N ALA A 177 3.69 -7.83 -6.44
CA ALA A 177 3.47 -6.91 -5.35
C ALA A 177 3.20 -5.53 -5.96
N GLU A 178 2.08 -4.95 -5.59
CA GLU A 178 1.54 -3.75 -6.20
C GLU A 178 1.27 -2.70 -5.14
N ILE A 179 1.61 -1.45 -5.43
CA ILE A 179 1.32 -0.31 -4.55
C ILE A 179 0.70 0.79 -5.40
N HIS A 180 -0.52 1.16 -5.06
CA HIS A 180 -1.30 2.14 -5.80
C HIS A 180 -1.67 3.31 -4.90
N GLY A 181 -1.10 4.49 -5.19
CA GLY A 181 -1.52 5.77 -4.61
C GLY A 181 -2.58 6.44 -5.49
N ARG A 182 -3.60 7.03 -4.86
CA ARG A 182 -4.68 7.76 -5.54
C ARG A 182 -5.01 9.03 -4.79
N ASN A 183 -5.37 10.06 -5.56
CA ASN A 183 -5.87 11.33 -5.04
C ASN A 183 -4.90 11.98 -4.05
N GLU A 184 -3.60 11.87 -4.30
CA GLU A 184 -2.52 12.34 -3.42
C GLU A 184 -2.39 13.87 -3.51
N LYS A 185 -3.17 14.58 -2.71
CA LYS A 185 -3.07 16.05 -2.55
C LYS A 185 -2.31 16.39 -1.27
N PRO A 186 -1.45 17.41 -1.29
CA PRO A 186 -0.86 17.92 -0.07
C PRO A 186 -1.92 18.38 0.93
N ASN A 187 -1.74 18.01 2.20
CA ASN A 187 -2.61 18.46 3.28
C ASN A 187 -2.29 19.90 3.65
N MET A 188 -3.21 20.83 3.33
CA MET A 188 -3.09 22.26 3.61
C MET A 188 -3.78 22.67 4.93
N GLU A 189 -4.41 21.75 5.66
CA GLU A 189 -5.17 22.06 6.89
C GLU A 189 -4.29 22.29 8.13
N THR A 190 -3.01 21.96 8.07
CA THR A 190 -2.10 22.24 9.18
C THR A 190 -1.67 23.70 9.17
N GLU A 191 -2.19 24.49 10.12
CA GLU A 191 -1.99 25.94 10.26
C GLU A 191 -0.53 26.44 10.38
N LYS A 192 0.43 25.56 10.32
CA LYS A 192 1.86 25.87 10.23
C LYS A 192 2.49 25.13 9.06
N VAL A 193 2.00 25.45 7.85
CA VAL A 193 2.82 25.28 6.64
C VAL A 193 3.94 26.30 6.74
N THR A 194 4.90 26.03 7.62
CA THR A 194 6.15 26.78 7.67
C THR A 194 6.82 26.65 6.31
N ASP A 195 7.66 27.64 5.94
CA ASP A 195 8.47 27.61 4.71
C ASP A 195 9.19 26.26 4.47
N GLN A 196 9.37 25.45 5.50
CA GLN A 196 9.93 24.10 5.41
C GLN A 196 9.00 23.09 4.71
N ILE A 197 7.67 23.16 4.94
CA ILE A 197 6.71 22.32 4.20
C ILE A 197 6.53 22.89 2.79
N ARG A 198 6.59 24.22 2.64
CA ARG A 198 6.58 24.86 1.33
C ARG A 198 7.82 24.47 0.51
N ASN A 199 8.99 24.42 1.14
CA ASN A 199 10.22 23.90 0.54
C ASN A 199 10.17 22.39 0.33
N PHE A 200 9.45 21.64 1.19
CA PHE A 200 9.16 20.22 1.03
C PHE A 200 8.14 20.00 -0.10
N VAL A 201 7.13 20.85 -0.27
CA VAL A 201 6.15 20.80 -1.37
C VAL A 201 6.76 21.31 -2.68
N VAL A 202 7.65 22.28 -2.66
CA VAL A 202 8.45 22.70 -3.83
C VAL A 202 9.51 21.64 -4.16
N GLY A 203 10.01 20.94 -3.13
CA GLY A 203 10.71 19.66 -3.27
C GLY A 203 9.78 18.50 -3.63
N ALA A 204 8.44 18.66 -3.71
CA ALA A 204 7.48 17.56 -3.91
C ALA A 204 7.55 16.97 -5.32
N ALA A 205 7.99 17.69 -6.33
CA ALA A 205 8.46 17.07 -7.57
C ALA A 205 9.66 16.14 -7.32
N ALA A 206 10.51 16.44 -6.35
CA ALA A 206 11.53 15.54 -5.81
C ALA A 206 10.93 14.48 -4.87
N THR A 207 9.79 14.76 -4.20
CA THR A 207 9.11 13.90 -3.23
C THR A 207 8.23 12.84 -3.91
N GLU A 208 7.61 13.13 -5.05
CA GLU A 208 6.99 12.09 -5.89
C GLU A 208 8.04 11.06 -6.33
N GLY A 209 9.23 11.48 -6.69
CA GLY A 209 10.36 10.60 -6.98
C GLY A 209 10.80 9.79 -5.75
N PHE A 210 10.86 10.41 -4.57
CA PHE A 210 11.31 9.76 -3.33
C PHE A 210 10.28 8.75 -2.81
N ALA A 211 9.00 9.12 -2.75
CA ALA A 211 7.92 8.20 -2.38
C ALA A 211 7.84 7.01 -3.34
N LYS A 212 7.96 7.26 -4.64
CA LYS A 212 7.97 6.22 -5.67
C LYS A 212 9.15 5.25 -5.50
N ILE A 213 10.35 5.76 -5.20
CA ILE A 213 11.53 4.92 -4.93
C ILE A 213 11.32 4.07 -3.67
N GLN A 214 10.76 4.64 -2.60
CA GLN A 214 10.48 3.91 -1.37
C GLN A 214 9.45 2.79 -1.59
N TRP A 215 8.36 3.08 -2.29
CA TRP A 215 7.35 2.09 -2.63
C TRP A 215 7.88 0.99 -3.56
N GLN A 216 8.74 1.34 -4.51
CA GLN A 216 9.44 0.35 -5.34
C GLN A 216 10.30 -0.61 -4.48
N LYS A 217 11.05 -0.06 -3.52
CA LYS A 217 11.86 -0.87 -2.60
C LYS A 217 10.99 -1.79 -1.74
N LEU A 218 9.84 -1.29 -1.27
CA LEU A 218 8.90 -2.10 -0.50
C LEU A 218 8.33 -3.25 -1.35
N ALA A 219 7.86 -2.97 -2.56
CA ALA A 219 7.33 -3.99 -3.46
C ALA A 219 8.38 -5.08 -3.77
N LYS A 220 9.63 -4.67 -4.06
CA LYS A 220 10.76 -5.60 -4.23
C LYS A 220 11.06 -6.40 -2.97
N GLY A 221 11.05 -5.75 -1.80
CA GLY A 221 11.26 -6.40 -0.51
C GLY A 221 10.20 -7.45 -0.19
N ILE A 222 8.93 -7.16 -0.50
CA ILE A 222 7.82 -8.10 -0.37
C ILE A 222 8.07 -9.35 -1.21
N LEU A 223 8.53 -9.20 -2.47
CA LEU A 223 8.78 -10.31 -3.39
C LEU A 223 10.17 -10.95 -3.27
N LYS A 224 11.05 -10.43 -2.44
CA LYS A 224 12.44 -10.93 -2.34
C LYS A 224 12.48 -12.43 -2.06
N VAL A 225 13.06 -13.18 -2.99
CA VAL A 225 13.30 -14.61 -2.81
C VAL A 225 14.49 -14.80 -1.88
N GLN A 226 14.31 -15.54 -0.80
CA GLN A 226 15.44 -15.95 0.04
C GLN A 226 16.24 -17.01 -0.72
N THR A 227 17.44 -16.65 -1.14
CA THR A 227 18.42 -17.64 -1.60
C THR A 227 18.95 -18.34 -0.34
N THR A 228 18.50 -19.56 -0.09
CA THR A 228 19.18 -20.45 0.87
C THR A 228 20.60 -20.62 0.36
N ARG A 229 21.58 -20.02 1.02
CA ARG A 229 22.97 -20.43 0.85
C ARG A 229 23.06 -21.86 1.41
N SER A 230 23.22 -22.82 0.49
CA SER A 230 23.66 -24.18 0.81
C SER A 230 25.08 -24.15 1.35
#